data_6b4af800687f8569ae2f9f0672491ff8
#
_entry.id   6b4af800687f8569ae2f9f0672491ff8
#
_cell.length_a   1.000
_cell.length_b   1.000
_cell.length_c   1.000
_cell.angle_alpha   90.00
_cell.angle_beta   90.00
_cell.angle_gamma   90.00
#
_symmetry.space_group_name_H-M   'P 1'
#
loop_
_entity.id
_entity.type
_entity.pdbx_description
1 polymer ?
#
loop_
_entity_poly.entity_id
_entity_poly.type
_entity_poly.pdbx_seq_one_letter_code
_entity_poly.pdbx_strand_id
1 'polypeptide(L)'
;KVSDRFRVGASYHSPTWFNITEEATQYLETNNNANERVIVDPNVINVYPDYTLKTPGKLTGSLAVIFGTKGLISFDYSYKDYSATEFRPTDDPEFQFQNELISAELQPVSTFRLGGEYRISNWSLRGGYRYEQSPYANETTVGDLTGYSGGIGYDFGTMKIDLAYTNAQYEENPRLFENGLTNSANINRDLSNIILSLSFGL
;
A
#
# COMPACT_ATOMS: atom_id res chain seq x y z
N LYS A 1 12.32 -20.59 -15.39
CA LYS A 1 11.75 -21.93 -15.16
C LYS A 1 12.87 -22.87 -14.74
N VAL A 2 12.89 -23.33 -13.48
CA VAL A 2 13.94 -24.20 -12.96
C VAL A 2 13.66 -25.67 -13.36
N SER A 3 12.39 -26.04 -13.39
CA SER A 3 11.90 -27.34 -13.85
C SER A 3 10.43 -27.27 -14.22
N ASP A 4 9.83 -28.39 -14.64
CA ASP A 4 8.39 -28.45 -14.92
C ASP A 4 7.52 -28.31 -13.66
N ARG A 5 8.10 -28.58 -12.49
CA ARG A 5 7.42 -28.51 -11.20
C ARG A 5 7.74 -27.25 -10.40
N PHE A 6 8.93 -26.64 -10.62
CA PHE A 6 9.38 -25.50 -9.82
C PHE A 6 9.57 -24.26 -10.68
N ARG A 7 9.02 -23.16 -10.22
CA ARG A 7 9.26 -21.83 -10.79
C ARG A 7 9.83 -20.92 -9.72
N VAL A 8 10.85 -20.17 -10.10
CA VAL A 8 11.46 -19.14 -9.27
C VAL A 8 11.44 -17.85 -10.06
N GLY A 9 11.17 -16.75 -9.39
CA GLY A 9 11.19 -15.43 -9.95
C GLY A 9 11.84 -14.44 -9.00
N ALA A 10 12.41 -13.39 -9.54
CA ALA A 10 12.85 -12.22 -8.80
C ALA A 10 12.52 -10.98 -9.61
N SER A 11 12.13 -9.91 -8.94
CA SER A 11 11.92 -8.60 -9.54
C SER A 11 12.44 -7.51 -8.64
N TYR A 12 12.92 -6.43 -9.25
CA TYR A 12 13.35 -5.23 -8.57
C TYR A 12 12.64 -4.02 -9.18
N HIS A 13 11.97 -3.25 -8.34
CA HIS A 13 11.43 -1.94 -8.67
C HIS A 13 12.39 -0.89 -8.13
N SER A 14 12.92 -0.05 -9.02
CA SER A 14 13.82 1.04 -8.62
C SER A 14 13.08 2.07 -7.75
N PRO A 15 13.81 2.87 -6.96
CA PRO A 15 13.26 4.09 -6.39
C PRO A 15 12.57 4.96 -7.43
N THR A 16 11.54 5.69 -7.00
CA THR A 16 10.87 6.69 -7.83
C THR A 16 11.22 8.08 -7.29
N TRP A 17 11.50 9.01 -8.18
CA TRP A 17 11.76 10.41 -7.86
C TRP A 17 10.59 11.25 -8.35
N PHE A 18 9.96 11.99 -7.44
CA PHE A 18 8.90 12.93 -7.74
C PHE A 18 9.47 14.34 -7.66
N ASN A 19 9.48 15.05 -8.76
CA ASN A 19 9.78 16.49 -8.76
C ASN A 19 8.49 17.22 -8.39
N ILE A 20 8.53 18.02 -7.33
CA ILE A 20 7.37 18.67 -6.72
C ILE A 20 7.58 20.18 -6.82
N THR A 21 6.61 20.86 -7.39
CA THR A 21 6.45 22.32 -7.38
C THR A 21 5.23 22.63 -6.52
N GLU A 22 5.38 23.51 -5.56
CA GLU A 22 4.33 23.84 -4.60
C GLU A 22 4.02 25.34 -4.60
N GLU A 23 2.73 25.64 -4.69
CA GLU A 23 2.20 26.98 -4.55
C GLU A 23 1.12 26.98 -3.47
N ALA A 24 1.17 27.95 -2.56
CA ALA A 24 0.18 28.10 -1.51
C ALA A 24 -0.47 29.48 -1.52
N THR A 25 -1.78 29.52 -1.36
CA THR A 25 -2.56 30.74 -1.12
C THR A 25 -3.24 30.65 0.24
N GLN A 26 -3.41 31.80 0.89
CA GLN A 26 -4.10 31.87 2.17
C GLN A 26 -5.43 32.62 1.98
N TYR A 27 -6.49 32.02 2.49
CA TYR A 27 -7.81 32.60 2.52
C TYR A 27 -8.49 32.26 3.85
N LEU A 28 -9.00 33.27 4.54
CA LEU A 28 -9.80 33.08 5.74
C LEU A 28 -11.11 33.80 5.61
N GLU A 29 -12.22 33.13 5.84
CA GLU A 29 -13.54 33.69 5.96
C GLU A 29 -14.15 33.30 7.30
N THR A 30 -14.65 34.26 8.05
CA THR A 30 -15.29 34.02 9.33
C THR A 30 -16.43 35.03 9.55
N ASN A 31 -17.39 34.67 10.40
CA ASN A 31 -18.39 35.61 10.93
C ASN A 31 -17.98 36.01 12.34
N ASN A 32 -17.94 37.32 12.63
CA ASN A 32 -17.69 37.79 13.98
C ASN A 32 -18.96 37.65 14.88
N ASN A 33 -18.82 37.97 16.17
CA ASN A 33 -19.91 37.86 17.13
C ASN A 33 -21.10 38.81 16.80
N ALA A 34 -20.93 39.77 15.91
CA ALA A 34 -21.99 40.68 15.41
C ALA A 34 -22.64 40.17 14.12
N ASN A 35 -22.34 38.93 13.69
CA ASN A 35 -22.76 38.33 12.40
C ASN A 35 -22.22 39.09 11.16
N GLU A 36 -21.14 39.83 11.32
CA GLU A 36 -20.47 40.46 10.19
C GLU A 36 -19.48 39.46 9.56
N ARG A 37 -19.57 39.33 8.24
CA ARG A 37 -18.65 38.52 7.46
C ARG A 37 -17.30 39.23 7.35
N VAL A 38 -16.26 38.61 7.86
CA VAL A 38 -14.87 39.07 7.76
C VAL A 38 -14.12 38.15 6.79
N ILE A 39 -13.53 38.77 5.76
CA ILE A 39 -12.71 38.09 4.78
C ILE A 39 -11.30 38.64 4.89
N VAL A 40 -10.33 37.71 5.05
CA VAL A 40 -8.90 38.01 4.95
C VAL A 40 -8.35 37.25 3.76
N ASP A 41 -8.11 37.96 2.68
CA ASP A 41 -7.53 37.45 1.46
C ASP A 41 -6.34 38.36 1.09
N PRO A 42 -5.11 37.92 1.39
CA PRO A 42 -3.92 38.71 1.09
C PRO A 42 -3.63 38.78 -0.42
N ASN A 43 -4.32 38.00 -1.25
CA ASN A 43 -4.09 37.89 -2.71
C ASN A 43 -2.60 37.59 -3.03
N VAL A 44 -1.94 36.84 -2.17
CA VAL A 44 -0.53 36.44 -2.31
C VAL A 44 -0.45 34.97 -2.65
N ILE A 45 0.30 34.67 -3.68
CA ILE A 45 0.71 33.28 -4.00
C ILE A 45 2.15 33.10 -3.51
N ASN A 46 2.34 32.25 -2.53
CA ASN A 46 3.67 31.83 -2.10
C ASN A 46 4.13 30.67 -2.99
N VAL A 47 5.19 30.89 -3.74
CA VAL A 47 5.83 29.87 -4.57
C VAL A 47 7.04 29.35 -3.82
N TYR A 48 7.04 28.04 -3.55
CA TYR A 48 8.16 27.39 -2.87
C TYR A 48 9.18 26.90 -3.91
N PRO A 49 10.47 26.81 -3.56
CA PRO A 49 11.47 26.19 -4.43
C PRO A 49 11.10 24.75 -4.78
N ASP A 50 11.37 24.35 -6.01
CA ASP A 50 11.18 22.97 -6.45
C ASP A 50 12.03 22.01 -5.61
N TYR A 51 11.45 20.90 -5.24
CA TYR A 51 12.13 19.85 -4.49
C TYR A 51 11.81 18.46 -5.03
N THR A 52 12.57 17.46 -4.60
CA THR A 52 12.38 16.08 -5.05
C THR A 52 12.10 15.18 -3.85
N LEU A 53 11.07 14.34 -3.97
CA LEU A 53 10.82 13.24 -3.05
C LEU A 53 11.27 11.93 -3.72
N LYS A 54 12.23 11.25 -3.10
CA LYS A 54 12.66 9.91 -3.49
C LYS A 54 11.97 8.86 -2.64
N THR A 55 11.23 7.96 -3.27
CA THR A 55 10.64 6.79 -2.59
C THR A 55 11.54 5.58 -2.70
N PRO A 56 11.48 4.62 -1.74
CA PRO A 56 12.36 3.45 -1.76
C PRO A 56 12.02 2.47 -2.89
N GLY A 57 13.04 1.75 -3.33
CA GLY A 57 12.88 0.60 -4.22
C GLY A 57 12.27 -0.60 -3.50
N LYS A 58 11.84 -1.60 -4.28
CA LYS A 58 11.24 -2.84 -3.76
C LYS A 58 11.88 -4.05 -4.42
N LEU A 59 12.33 -5.00 -3.63
CA LEU A 59 12.80 -6.31 -4.07
C LEU A 59 11.72 -7.35 -3.81
N THR A 60 11.47 -8.23 -4.78
CA THR A 60 10.53 -9.35 -4.62
C THR A 60 11.17 -10.64 -5.11
N GLY A 61 11.11 -11.68 -4.29
CA GLY A 61 11.43 -13.06 -4.64
C GLY A 61 10.17 -13.91 -4.65
N SER A 62 10.02 -14.79 -5.64
CA SER A 62 8.85 -15.63 -5.85
C SER A 62 9.24 -17.09 -6.05
N LEU A 63 8.50 -18.00 -5.46
CA LEU A 63 8.61 -19.44 -5.63
C LEU A 63 7.23 -20.02 -5.91
N ALA A 64 7.13 -20.95 -6.87
CA ALA A 64 5.91 -21.72 -7.07
C ALA A 64 6.22 -23.20 -7.31
N VAL A 65 5.37 -24.06 -6.75
CA VAL A 65 5.39 -25.53 -6.94
C VAL A 65 4.11 -25.92 -7.69
N ILE A 66 4.28 -26.61 -8.81
CA ILE A 66 3.21 -26.99 -9.72
C ILE A 66 2.97 -28.50 -9.59
N PHE A 67 1.74 -28.90 -9.38
CA PHE A 67 1.29 -30.28 -9.23
C PHE A 67 0.64 -30.78 -10.52
N GLY A 68 1.39 -30.80 -11.62
CA GLY A 68 0.91 -31.16 -12.95
C GLY A 68 -0.23 -30.23 -13.40
N THR A 69 -1.36 -30.80 -13.81
CA THR A 69 -2.59 -30.06 -14.19
C THR A 69 -3.52 -29.79 -13.00
N LYS A 70 -3.23 -30.35 -11.83
CA LYS A 70 -4.12 -30.34 -10.66
C LYS A 70 -4.06 -29.04 -9.86
N GLY A 71 -2.96 -28.28 -9.95
CA GLY A 71 -2.88 -27.05 -9.19
C GLY A 71 -1.46 -26.56 -8.96
N LEU A 72 -1.34 -25.53 -8.11
CA LEU A 72 -0.09 -24.92 -7.71
C LEU A 72 -0.18 -24.36 -6.29
N ILE A 73 0.99 -24.20 -5.66
CA ILE A 73 1.19 -23.37 -4.47
C ILE A 73 2.27 -22.36 -4.82
N SER A 74 2.05 -21.09 -4.45
CA SER A 74 3.02 -20.01 -4.63
C SER A 74 3.31 -19.29 -3.34
N PHE A 75 4.55 -18.82 -3.22
CA PHE A 75 5.00 -17.99 -2.12
C PHE A 75 5.79 -16.80 -2.69
N ASP A 76 5.45 -15.59 -2.24
CA ASP A 76 6.17 -14.38 -2.57
C ASP A 76 6.65 -13.71 -1.29
N TYR A 77 7.91 -13.27 -1.31
CA TYR A 77 8.51 -12.42 -0.31
C TYR A 77 8.91 -11.10 -0.95
N SER A 78 8.48 -9.98 -0.37
CA SER A 78 8.90 -8.66 -0.81
C SER A 78 9.53 -7.88 0.34
N TYR A 79 10.56 -7.11 0.02
CA TYR A 79 11.25 -6.22 0.94
C TYR A 79 11.24 -4.79 0.38
N LYS A 80 10.89 -3.83 1.22
CA LYS A 80 10.90 -2.41 0.90
C LYS A 80 11.31 -1.62 2.14
N ASP A 81 12.35 -0.81 2.04
CA ASP A 81 12.86 0.01 3.14
C ASP A 81 12.23 1.41 3.09
N TYR A 82 11.19 1.63 3.87
CA TYR A 82 10.52 2.93 3.93
C TYR A 82 11.35 4.02 4.60
N SER A 83 12.30 3.66 5.48
CA SER A 83 13.23 4.61 6.10
C SER A 83 14.21 5.25 5.10
N ALA A 84 14.36 4.65 3.89
CA ALA A 84 15.15 5.19 2.79
C ALA A 84 14.39 6.21 1.92
N THR A 85 13.18 6.61 2.32
CA THR A 85 12.47 7.76 1.73
C THR A 85 13.19 9.03 2.08
N GLU A 86 13.36 9.95 1.10
CA GLU A 86 14.25 11.10 1.26
C GLU A 86 13.75 12.31 0.48
N PHE A 87 13.67 13.47 1.13
CA PHE A 87 13.52 14.77 0.48
C PHE A 87 14.87 15.31 0.03
N ARG A 88 14.88 16.01 -1.09
CA ARG A 88 16.07 16.63 -1.70
C ARG A 88 15.78 18.07 -2.13
N PRO A 89 16.77 18.99 -2.02
CA PRO A 89 18.18 18.74 -1.66
C PRO A 89 18.38 18.38 -0.19
N THR A 90 19.34 17.47 0.10
CA THR A 90 19.57 16.95 1.45
C THR A 90 20.34 17.91 2.37
N ASP A 91 20.86 18.98 1.82
CA ASP A 91 21.56 20.06 2.55
C ASP A 91 20.62 21.21 2.98
N ASP A 92 19.36 21.16 2.57
CA ASP A 92 18.32 22.08 3.07
C ASP A 92 17.98 21.72 4.54
N PRO A 93 18.06 22.68 5.48
CA PRO A 93 17.81 22.39 6.91
C PRO A 93 16.42 21.85 7.22
N GLU A 94 15.39 22.25 6.46
CA GLU A 94 14.03 21.77 6.64
C GLU A 94 13.92 20.31 6.19
N PHE A 95 14.53 19.96 5.05
CA PHE A 95 14.55 18.59 4.56
C PHE A 95 15.46 17.69 5.39
N GLN A 96 16.55 18.20 5.98
CA GLN A 96 17.35 17.44 6.95
C GLN A 96 16.48 16.98 8.11
N PHE A 97 15.74 17.89 8.73
CA PHE A 97 14.83 17.55 9.83
C PHE A 97 13.76 16.54 9.42
N GLN A 98 13.12 16.73 8.24
CA GLN A 98 12.12 15.78 7.72
C GLN A 98 12.73 14.40 7.45
N ASN A 99 13.93 14.33 6.89
CA ASN A 99 14.62 13.08 6.59
C ASN A 99 15.06 12.36 7.88
N GLU A 100 15.45 13.08 8.94
CA GLU A 100 15.71 12.52 10.26
C GLU A 100 14.44 11.90 10.86
N LEU A 101 13.29 12.58 10.78
CA LEU A 101 12.00 12.05 11.23
C LEU A 101 11.61 10.79 10.43
N ILE A 102 11.73 10.82 9.10
CA ILE A 102 11.43 9.66 8.25
C ILE A 102 12.29 8.47 8.67
N SER A 103 13.59 8.66 8.84
CA SER A 103 14.49 7.56 9.22
C SER A 103 14.29 7.04 10.64
N ALA A 104 13.76 7.87 11.54
CA ALA A 104 13.46 7.51 12.93
C ALA A 104 12.09 6.83 13.08
N GLU A 105 11.09 7.25 12.30
CA GLU A 105 9.72 6.79 12.44
C GLU A 105 9.36 5.64 11.48
N LEU A 106 10.03 5.56 10.32
CA LEU A 106 9.76 4.51 9.34
C LEU A 106 10.83 3.40 9.40
N GLN A 107 10.42 2.21 9.00
CA GLN A 107 11.25 1.02 9.04
C GLN A 107 11.19 0.20 7.73
N PRO A 108 12.14 -0.72 7.53
CA PRO A 108 12.03 -1.73 6.48
C PRO A 108 10.82 -2.63 6.70
N VAL A 109 10.10 -2.92 5.61
CA VAL A 109 8.89 -3.74 5.59
C VAL A 109 9.12 -5.02 4.83
N SER A 110 8.77 -6.13 5.46
CA SER A 110 8.64 -7.44 4.82
C SER A 110 7.17 -7.74 4.52
N THR A 111 6.89 -8.18 3.30
CA THR A 111 5.57 -8.66 2.90
C THR A 111 5.67 -10.13 2.52
N PHE A 112 4.80 -10.96 3.06
CA PHE A 112 4.67 -12.38 2.75
C PHE A 112 3.32 -12.63 2.09
N ARG A 113 3.33 -13.40 0.99
CA ARG A 113 2.11 -13.84 0.32
C ARG A 113 2.20 -15.32 0.05
N LEU A 114 1.18 -16.06 0.46
CA LEU A 114 1.01 -17.48 0.18
C LEU A 114 -0.29 -17.63 -0.61
N GLY A 115 -0.22 -18.30 -1.75
CA GLY A 115 -1.38 -18.56 -2.58
C GLY A 115 -1.41 -20.00 -3.08
N GLY A 116 -2.61 -20.50 -3.35
CA GLY A 116 -2.77 -21.83 -3.93
C GLY A 116 -4.01 -21.93 -4.80
N GLU A 117 -3.92 -22.81 -5.81
CA GLU A 117 -5.03 -23.20 -6.65
C GLU A 117 -5.06 -24.72 -6.74
N TYR A 118 -6.26 -25.29 -6.60
CA TYR A 118 -6.51 -26.70 -6.85
C TYR A 118 -7.64 -26.89 -7.83
N ARG A 119 -7.43 -27.73 -8.84
CA ARG A 119 -8.36 -28.02 -9.93
C ARG A 119 -8.94 -29.42 -9.81
N ILE A 120 -10.26 -29.49 -9.86
CA ILE A 120 -11.03 -30.75 -9.85
C ILE A 120 -11.97 -30.70 -11.06
N SER A 121 -11.65 -31.48 -12.10
CA SER A 121 -12.40 -31.42 -13.37
C SER A 121 -12.44 -29.97 -13.89
N ASN A 122 -13.63 -29.40 -14.01
CA ASN A 122 -13.87 -28.04 -14.50
C ASN A 122 -13.86 -26.99 -13.38
N TRP A 123 -13.74 -27.42 -12.11
CA TRP A 123 -13.69 -26.50 -10.97
C TRP A 123 -12.27 -26.06 -10.64
N SER A 124 -12.13 -24.82 -10.27
CA SER A 124 -10.90 -24.24 -9.70
C SER A 124 -11.20 -23.66 -8.33
N LEU A 125 -10.52 -24.16 -7.29
CA LEU A 125 -10.57 -23.63 -5.92
C LEU A 125 -9.29 -22.86 -5.64
N ARG A 126 -9.38 -21.66 -5.09
CA ARG A 126 -8.24 -20.80 -4.78
C ARG A 126 -8.30 -20.31 -3.36
N GLY A 127 -7.14 -20.17 -2.75
CA GLY A 127 -6.99 -19.57 -1.44
C GLY A 127 -5.69 -18.80 -1.36
N GLY A 128 -5.66 -17.78 -0.51
CA GLY A 128 -4.46 -17.00 -0.30
C GLY A 128 -4.45 -16.31 1.06
N TYR A 129 -3.24 -16.02 1.52
CA TYR A 129 -2.94 -15.28 2.72
C TYR A 129 -1.87 -14.23 2.42
N ARG A 130 -2.04 -13.04 2.99
CA ARG A 130 -1.07 -11.94 2.91
C ARG A 130 -0.80 -11.43 4.32
N TYR A 131 0.47 -11.20 4.60
CA TYR A 131 0.94 -10.47 5.77
C TYR A 131 1.91 -9.40 5.31
N GLU A 132 1.77 -8.19 5.85
CA GLU A 132 2.65 -7.06 5.57
C GLU A 132 2.92 -6.33 6.88
N GLN A 133 4.19 -6.18 7.23
CA GLN A 133 4.62 -5.45 8.41
C GLN A 133 4.25 -3.97 8.30
N SER A 134 4.04 -3.34 9.43
CA SER A 134 3.86 -1.90 9.54
C SER A 134 5.08 -1.16 8.97
N PRO A 135 4.88 -0.07 8.19
CA PRO A 135 5.97 0.81 7.80
C PRO A 135 6.46 1.71 8.95
N TYR A 136 5.74 1.80 10.06
CA TYR A 136 6.11 2.61 11.21
C TYR A 136 6.84 1.77 12.26
N ALA A 137 7.98 2.28 12.74
CA ALA A 137 8.79 1.60 13.76
C ALA A 137 8.04 1.42 15.09
N ASN A 138 7.09 2.29 15.39
CA ASN A 138 6.27 2.21 16.61
C ASN A 138 5.07 1.24 16.50
N GLU A 139 4.74 0.76 15.30
CA GLU A 139 3.62 -0.16 15.00
C GLU A 139 2.22 0.30 15.50
N THR A 140 2.16 1.41 16.24
CA THR A 140 0.92 1.93 16.82
C THR A 140 0.22 2.92 15.90
N THR A 141 0.96 3.67 15.07
CA THR A 141 0.39 4.64 14.12
C THR A 141 -0.39 3.92 13.03
N VAL A 142 0.21 2.90 12.43
CA VAL A 142 -0.43 1.94 11.53
C VAL A 142 0.11 0.57 11.90
N GLY A 143 -0.75 -0.39 12.19
CA GLY A 143 -0.37 -1.75 12.50
C GLY A 143 -0.07 -2.60 11.28
N ASP A 144 0.27 -3.85 11.53
CA ASP A 144 0.49 -4.86 10.48
C ASP A 144 -0.80 -5.14 9.71
N LEU A 145 -0.66 -5.39 8.41
CA LEU A 145 -1.78 -5.79 7.58
C LEU A 145 -1.81 -7.31 7.44
N THR A 146 -2.98 -7.89 7.72
CA THR A 146 -3.30 -9.29 7.40
C THR A 146 -4.41 -9.35 6.35
N GLY A 147 -4.31 -10.28 5.42
CA GLY A 147 -5.30 -10.44 4.38
C GLY A 147 -5.55 -11.91 4.04
N TYR A 148 -6.81 -12.22 3.75
CA TYR A 148 -7.27 -13.53 3.31
C TYR A 148 -7.99 -13.41 1.98
N SER A 149 -7.87 -14.44 1.14
CA SER A 149 -8.61 -14.53 -0.10
C SER A 149 -9.08 -15.94 -0.35
N GLY A 150 -10.26 -16.07 -0.95
CA GLY A 150 -10.81 -17.32 -1.40
C GLY A 150 -11.50 -17.14 -2.74
N GLY A 151 -11.50 -18.15 -3.58
CA GLY A 151 -12.13 -18.06 -4.88
C GLY A 151 -12.54 -19.42 -5.43
N ILE A 152 -13.59 -19.42 -6.23
CA ILE A 152 -14.10 -20.57 -6.96
C ILE A 152 -14.31 -20.18 -8.42
N GLY A 153 -13.89 -21.04 -9.32
CA GLY A 153 -14.10 -20.87 -10.76
C GLY A 153 -14.66 -22.12 -11.40
N TYR A 154 -15.44 -21.95 -12.46
CA TYR A 154 -15.94 -23.03 -13.28
C TYR A 154 -15.69 -22.77 -14.76
N ASP A 155 -15.13 -23.77 -15.42
CA ASP A 155 -14.79 -23.74 -16.84
C ASP A 155 -15.84 -24.52 -17.67
N PHE A 156 -16.59 -23.80 -18.50
CA PHE A 156 -17.58 -24.37 -19.42
C PHE A 156 -16.98 -24.76 -20.79
N GLY A 157 -15.64 -24.58 -20.94
CA GLY A 157 -14.92 -24.80 -22.19
C GLY A 157 -14.77 -23.52 -23.02
N THR A 158 -15.85 -22.93 -23.48
CA THR A 158 -15.88 -21.66 -24.25
C THR A 158 -15.97 -20.42 -23.35
N MET A 159 -16.46 -20.61 -22.13
CA MET A 159 -16.63 -19.54 -21.13
C MET A 159 -16.13 -20.02 -19.77
N LYS A 160 -15.56 -19.13 -19.01
CA LYS A 160 -15.17 -19.37 -17.62
C LYS A 160 -15.76 -18.31 -16.72
N ILE A 161 -16.28 -18.74 -15.57
CA ILE A 161 -16.82 -17.87 -14.52
C ILE A 161 -15.96 -18.06 -13.29
N ASP A 162 -15.46 -16.97 -12.72
CA ASP A 162 -14.70 -16.95 -11.46
C ASP A 162 -15.36 -15.99 -10.47
N LEU A 163 -15.54 -16.43 -9.23
CA LEU A 163 -15.96 -15.63 -8.09
C LEU A 163 -14.83 -15.63 -7.06
N ALA A 164 -14.43 -14.46 -6.58
CA ALA A 164 -13.43 -14.32 -5.54
C ALA A 164 -13.90 -13.37 -4.44
N TYR A 165 -13.48 -13.67 -3.22
CA TYR A 165 -13.60 -12.83 -2.05
C TYR A 165 -12.22 -12.52 -1.51
N THR A 166 -11.98 -11.26 -1.15
CA THR A 166 -10.76 -10.83 -0.47
C THR A 166 -11.13 -10.00 0.75
N ASN A 167 -10.39 -10.19 1.84
CA ASN A 167 -10.48 -9.38 3.04
C ASN A 167 -9.08 -8.95 3.47
N ALA A 168 -8.93 -7.71 3.90
CA ALA A 168 -7.70 -7.17 4.46
C ALA A 168 -8.02 -6.36 5.71
N GLN A 169 -7.25 -6.57 6.77
CA GLN A 169 -7.45 -5.96 8.09
C GLN A 169 -6.15 -5.34 8.58
N TYR A 170 -6.27 -4.14 9.15
CA TYR A 170 -5.18 -3.45 9.85
C TYR A 170 -5.76 -2.39 10.80
N GLU A 171 -4.97 -1.97 11.77
CA GLU A 171 -5.32 -0.93 12.72
C GLU A 171 -4.58 0.37 12.39
N GLU A 172 -5.24 1.51 12.59
CA GLU A 172 -4.65 2.84 12.50
C GLU A 172 -4.97 3.64 13.75
N ASN A 173 -3.99 4.39 14.25
CA ASN A 173 -4.15 5.27 15.40
C ASN A 173 -3.71 6.71 15.07
N PRO A 174 -4.38 7.39 14.11
CA PRO A 174 -4.02 8.74 13.73
C PRO A 174 -4.27 9.71 14.88
N ARG A 175 -3.33 10.66 15.07
CA ARG A 175 -3.57 11.86 15.87
C ARG A 175 -4.29 12.88 15.00
N LEU A 176 -5.44 13.36 15.47
CA LEU A 176 -6.22 14.36 14.75
C LEU A 176 -5.67 15.77 14.92
N PHE A 177 -4.98 16.02 16.02
CA PHE A 177 -4.38 17.32 16.36
C PHE A 177 -3.03 17.12 17.04
N GLU A 178 -2.05 17.94 16.69
CA GLU A 178 -0.74 17.93 17.31
C GLU A 178 -0.77 18.58 18.70
N ASN A 179 -1.64 19.58 18.89
CA ASN A 179 -1.78 20.33 20.14
C ASN A 179 -3.25 20.29 20.62
N GLY A 180 -3.44 20.21 21.93
CA GLY A 180 -4.76 20.22 22.57
C GLY A 180 -5.37 18.82 22.72
N LEU A 181 -6.05 18.31 21.71
CA LEU A 181 -6.61 16.95 21.69
C LEU A 181 -5.55 15.96 21.17
N THR A 182 -4.62 15.58 22.03
CA THR A 182 -3.47 14.73 21.67
C THR A 182 -3.78 13.23 21.67
N ASN A 183 -5.00 12.84 22.05
CA ASN A 183 -5.43 11.44 22.00
C ASN A 183 -5.54 10.97 20.54
N SER A 184 -4.94 9.83 20.23
CA SER A 184 -5.14 9.15 18.95
C SER A 184 -6.53 8.49 18.90
N ALA A 185 -7.13 8.46 17.71
CA ALA A 185 -8.30 7.65 17.45
C ALA A 185 -7.86 6.23 17.08
N ASN A 186 -8.46 5.21 17.69
CA ASN A 186 -8.25 3.83 17.26
C ASN A 186 -9.25 3.48 16.14
N ILE A 187 -8.75 3.18 14.96
CA ILE A 187 -9.55 2.87 13.77
C ILE A 187 -9.16 1.47 13.30
N ASN A 188 -10.11 0.54 13.40
CA ASN A 188 -9.98 -0.79 12.81
C ASN A 188 -10.47 -0.75 11.35
N ARG A 189 -9.59 -1.04 10.40
CA ARG A 189 -9.89 -1.13 8.98
C ARG A 189 -10.17 -2.58 8.61
N ASP A 190 -11.33 -2.82 8.04
CA ASP A 190 -11.73 -4.11 7.46
C ASP A 190 -12.22 -3.85 6.03
N LEU A 191 -11.41 -4.26 5.06
CA LEU A 191 -11.63 -4.02 3.64
C LEU A 191 -12.00 -5.33 2.97
N SER A 192 -13.27 -5.48 2.58
CA SER A 192 -13.78 -6.65 1.90
C SER A 192 -14.17 -6.34 0.46
N ASN A 193 -13.77 -7.22 -0.47
CA ASN A 193 -14.14 -7.11 -1.87
C ASN A 193 -14.69 -8.45 -2.39
N ILE A 194 -15.71 -8.37 -3.24
CA ILE A 194 -16.23 -9.49 -4.03
C ILE A 194 -15.97 -9.18 -5.50
N ILE A 195 -15.36 -10.12 -6.20
CA ILE A 195 -14.96 -9.97 -7.61
C ILE A 195 -15.59 -11.09 -8.41
N LEU A 196 -16.36 -10.74 -9.42
CA LEU A 196 -16.89 -11.66 -10.42
C LEU A 196 -16.16 -11.42 -11.76
N SER A 197 -15.60 -12.48 -12.33
CA SER A 197 -14.93 -12.43 -13.63
C SER A 197 -15.55 -13.38 -14.62
N LEU A 198 -15.77 -12.91 -15.85
CA LEU A 198 -16.21 -13.69 -16.99
C LEU A 198 -15.12 -13.66 -18.05
N SER A 199 -14.66 -14.83 -18.49
CA SER A 199 -13.64 -14.98 -19.54
C SER A 199 -14.23 -15.80 -20.69
N PHE A 200 -14.01 -15.32 -21.92
CA PHE A 200 -14.45 -16.02 -23.13
C PHE A 200 -13.21 -16.44 -23.92
N GLY A 201 -13.16 -17.72 -24.32
CA GLY A 201 -12.18 -18.23 -25.28
C GLY A 201 -12.65 -17.88 -26.71
N LEU A 202 -11.82 -17.13 -27.43
CA LEU A 202 -11.99 -16.84 -28.87
C LEU A 202 -11.19 -17.84 -29.69
#